data_b6eda7f02676e20455d368042012d178
#
_entry.id   b6eda7f02676e20455d368042012d178
#
_cell.length_a   1.000
_cell.length_b   1.000
_cell.length_c   1.000
_cell.angle_alpha   90.00
_cell.angle_beta   90.00
_cell.angle_gamma   90.00
#
_symmetry.space_group_name_H-M   'P 1'
#
loop_
_entity.id
_entity.type
_entity.pdbx_description
1 polymer ?
#
loop_
_entity_poly.entity_id
_entity_poly.type
_entity_poly.pdbx_seq_one_letter_code
_entity_poly.pdbx_strand_id
1 'polypeptide(L)'
;IAEGGDIPQFCDGDDGYVLNLGGPKLNRKAELIAMSQIFEDKKGEKPGQEEITEVEFWLNQFCNHSLKSSMLESAAFPDSGYYLLQNTNSYNVSLMFDCGPLGYTNIAAHGHADALSFVLRIEGENILIDPGTYDYFTYPEWRSYFKSTQAHNTVEIDELDQSVMKGLFLWDQHAESSCDSWEVDSNGGKITAHHDGYLRLSDPVLHTRTVELDGANSTISVIDNIDCKKEHRVKMHYHYDHQCQVNLVDSHTLEIRSKRNAITMILPDEAKLTLTEGSDKTFLGHQSIGYHHKVATTSLICELVINQPASFTTKIQWR
;
A
#
# COMPACT_ATOMS: atom_id res chain seq x y z
N ILE A 1 -3.91 -5.05 -13.07
CA ILE A 1 -3.86 -6.28 -12.24
C ILE A 1 -2.45 -6.80 -12.34
N ALA A 2 -1.75 -6.92 -11.21
CA ALA A 2 -0.37 -7.33 -11.17
C ALA A 2 -0.17 -8.77 -11.71
N GLU A 3 0.97 -9.04 -12.33
CA GLU A 3 1.37 -10.39 -12.68
C GLU A 3 1.40 -11.26 -11.41
N GLY A 4 0.81 -12.44 -11.43
CA GLY A 4 0.63 -13.28 -10.24
C GLY A 4 -0.77 -13.24 -9.63
N GLY A 5 -1.64 -12.33 -10.05
CA GLY A 5 -3.08 -12.38 -9.79
C GLY A 5 -3.58 -11.66 -8.57
N ASP A 6 -2.71 -11.22 -7.66
CA ASP A 6 -3.15 -10.49 -6.48
C ASP A 6 -3.41 -9.02 -6.82
N ILE A 7 -4.45 -8.49 -6.21
CA ILE A 7 -4.78 -7.07 -6.27
C ILE A 7 -4.18 -6.43 -5.02
N PRO A 8 -3.52 -5.25 -5.16
CA PRO A 8 -3.10 -4.50 -3.99
C PRO A 8 -4.30 -4.24 -3.07
N GLN A 9 -4.12 -4.47 -1.78
CA GLN A 9 -5.12 -4.14 -0.77
C GLN A 9 -4.92 -2.67 -0.41
N PHE A 10 -6.00 -1.90 -0.41
CA PHE A 10 -6.10 -0.55 0.15
C PHE A 10 -7.43 -0.41 0.85
N CYS A 11 -7.48 0.34 1.94
CA CYS A 11 -8.68 0.54 2.74
C CYS A 11 -9.30 -0.80 3.23
N ASP A 12 -10.59 -0.78 3.52
CA ASP A 12 -11.29 -1.94 4.03
C ASP A 12 -11.38 -3.09 3.02
N GLY A 13 -11.07 -4.30 3.47
CA GLY A 13 -11.27 -5.53 2.73
C GLY A 13 -12.74 -5.97 2.75
N ASP A 14 -13.22 -6.46 1.61
CA ASP A 14 -14.54 -7.07 1.48
C ASP A 14 -14.39 -8.52 0.98
N ASP A 15 -13.99 -9.40 1.88
CA ASP A 15 -13.79 -10.83 1.65
C ASP A 15 -14.75 -11.72 2.45
N GLY A 16 -15.83 -11.12 2.93
CA GLY A 16 -16.91 -11.81 3.63
C GLY A 16 -17.79 -12.63 2.70
N TYR A 17 -17.97 -13.92 3.01
CA TYR A 17 -18.93 -14.80 2.32
C TYR A 17 -20.22 -14.92 3.09
N VAL A 18 -21.35 -14.67 2.43
CA VAL A 18 -22.68 -14.97 2.98
C VAL A 18 -22.92 -16.49 3.01
N LEU A 19 -22.41 -17.19 2.00
CA LEU A 19 -22.48 -18.64 1.88
C LEU A 19 -21.22 -19.16 1.18
N ASN A 20 -20.44 -19.98 1.88
CA ASN A 20 -19.30 -20.66 1.29
C ASN A 20 -19.72 -22.07 0.83
N LEU A 21 -19.79 -22.28 -0.47
CA LEU A 21 -20.13 -23.58 -1.07
C LEU A 21 -18.93 -24.51 -1.24
N GLY A 22 -17.79 -24.19 -0.61
CA GLY A 22 -16.60 -25.06 -0.60
C GLY A 22 -15.67 -24.88 -1.79
N GLY A 23 -15.81 -23.81 -2.56
CA GLY A 23 -14.88 -23.43 -3.62
C GLY A 23 -13.53 -22.93 -3.09
N PRO A 24 -12.50 -22.80 -3.93
CA PRO A 24 -11.23 -22.19 -3.57
C PRO A 24 -11.44 -20.75 -3.09
N LYS A 25 -10.54 -20.27 -2.23
CA LYS A 25 -10.57 -18.90 -1.73
C LYS A 25 -10.56 -17.90 -2.91
N LEU A 26 -11.19 -16.73 -2.69
CA LEU A 26 -11.31 -15.62 -3.63
C LEU A 26 -10.08 -15.48 -4.55
N ASN A 27 -10.30 -15.63 -5.84
CA ASN A 27 -9.37 -15.20 -6.86
C ASN A 27 -9.92 -13.91 -7.48
N ARG A 28 -9.70 -12.77 -6.81
CA ARG A 28 -10.20 -11.46 -7.25
C ARG A 28 -9.75 -11.11 -8.68
N LYS A 29 -8.61 -11.63 -9.13
CA LYS A 29 -8.16 -11.46 -10.51
C LYS A 29 -9.12 -12.10 -11.50
N ALA A 30 -9.47 -13.36 -11.29
CA ALA A 30 -10.39 -14.07 -12.15
C ALA A 30 -11.77 -13.40 -12.15
N GLU A 31 -12.23 -12.92 -10.99
CA GLU A 31 -13.50 -12.21 -10.85
C GLU A 31 -13.49 -10.87 -11.60
N LEU A 32 -12.44 -10.05 -11.46
CA LEU A 32 -12.31 -8.79 -12.20
C LEU A 32 -12.14 -9.03 -13.71
N ILE A 33 -11.40 -10.05 -14.08
CA ILE A 33 -11.27 -10.46 -15.49
C ILE A 33 -12.66 -10.82 -16.06
N ALA A 34 -13.43 -11.65 -15.36
CA ALA A 34 -14.75 -12.03 -15.77
C ALA A 34 -15.72 -10.85 -15.80
N MET A 35 -15.64 -9.93 -14.81
CA MET A 35 -16.41 -8.68 -14.80
C MET A 35 -16.04 -7.78 -15.98
N SER A 36 -14.75 -7.56 -16.24
CA SER A 36 -14.31 -6.72 -17.35
C SER A 36 -14.78 -7.26 -18.71
N GLN A 37 -14.87 -8.58 -18.87
CA GLN A 37 -15.41 -9.23 -20.07
C GLN A 37 -16.90 -8.93 -20.28
N ILE A 38 -17.69 -8.81 -19.20
CA ILE A 38 -19.10 -8.45 -19.27
C ILE A 38 -19.28 -7.02 -19.80
N PHE A 39 -18.42 -6.09 -19.35
CA PHE A 39 -18.57 -4.66 -19.65
C PHE A 39 -17.92 -4.25 -20.98
N GLU A 40 -16.87 -4.92 -21.42
CA GLU A 40 -16.09 -4.49 -22.61
C GLU A 40 -16.51 -5.11 -23.93
N ASP A 41 -17.38 -6.13 -23.94
CA ASP A 41 -17.84 -6.87 -25.15
C ASP A 41 -16.69 -7.33 -26.08
N LYS A 42 -15.49 -7.57 -25.51
CA LYS A 42 -14.27 -7.95 -26.23
C LYS A 42 -14.01 -9.46 -26.16
N LYS A 43 -13.71 -10.04 -27.31
CA LYS A 43 -13.33 -11.46 -27.44
C LYS A 43 -11.92 -11.70 -26.91
N GLY A 44 -11.79 -12.44 -25.83
CA GLY A 44 -10.52 -12.77 -25.22
C GLY A 44 -10.32 -14.28 -24.96
N GLU A 45 -9.13 -14.77 -24.52
CA GLU A 45 -8.78 -16.19 -24.30
C GLU A 45 -9.24 -16.70 -22.92
N LYS A 46 -9.63 -17.97 -22.80
CA LYS A 46 -10.03 -18.57 -21.52
C LYS A 46 -8.81 -18.64 -20.57
N PRO A 47 -8.99 -18.36 -19.27
CA PRO A 47 -7.93 -18.63 -18.29
C PRO A 47 -7.53 -20.11 -18.32
N GLY A 48 -6.25 -20.38 -18.01
CA GLY A 48 -5.72 -21.76 -17.95
C GLY A 48 -6.47 -22.64 -16.94
N GLN A 49 -6.16 -23.93 -16.90
CA GLN A 49 -6.80 -24.93 -16.03
C GLN A 49 -6.40 -24.75 -14.55
N GLU A 50 -6.63 -23.59 -13.96
CA GLU A 50 -6.57 -23.38 -12.51
C GLU A 50 -7.96 -23.65 -11.90
N GLU A 51 -8.01 -23.94 -10.63
CA GLU A 51 -9.27 -24.14 -9.90
C GLU A 51 -10.14 -22.88 -10.02
N ILE A 52 -11.33 -23.04 -10.62
CA ILE A 52 -12.26 -21.95 -10.89
C ILE A 52 -12.98 -21.59 -9.60
N THR A 53 -12.99 -20.30 -9.20
CA THR A 53 -13.79 -19.84 -8.07
C THR A 53 -15.29 -19.90 -8.36
N GLU A 54 -16.12 -19.92 -7.33
CA GLU A 54 -17.58 -19.92 -7.50
C GLU A 54 -18.04 -18.69 -8.28
N VAL A 55 -17.53 -17.52 -7.98
CA VAL A 55 -17.86 -16.26 -8.68
C VAL A 55 -17.43 -16.34 -10.14
N GLU A 56 -16.22 -16.82 -10.42
CA GLU A 56 -15.73 -17.05 -11.78
C GLU A 56 -16.61 -18.03 -12.54
N PHE A 57 -17.03 -19.13 -11.88
CA PHE A 57 -17.96 -20.09 -12.49
C PHE A 57 -19.26 -19.42 -12.94
N TRP A 58 -19.89 -18.63 -12.06
CA TRP A 58 -21.13 -17.93 -12.38
C TRP A 58 -20.93 -16.85 -13.45
N LEU A 59 -19.88 -16.05 -13.34
CA LEU A 59 -19.58 -14.99 -14.32
C LEU A 59 -19.29 -15.58 -15.71
N ASN A 60 -18.58 -16.71 -15.80
CA ASN A 60 -18.30 -17.39 -17.05
C ASN A 60 -19.55 -17.98 -17.74
N GLN A 61 -20.68 -18.13 -17.02
CA GLN A 61 -21.95 -18.46 -17.67
C GLN A 61 -22.48 -17.31 -18.55
N PHE A 62 -22.06 -16.09 -18.27
CA PHE A 62 -22.48 -14.88 -18.99
C PHE A 62 -21.42 -14.38 -19.99
N CYS A 63 -20.19 -14.92 -19.93
CA CYS A 63 -19.06 -14.47 -20.74
C CYS A 63 -18.53 -15.58 -21.66
N ASN A 64 -18.40 -15.27 -22.96
CA ASN A 64 -17.83 -16.18 -23.96
C ASN A 64 -16.42 -15.78 -24.44
N HIS A 65 -15.63 -15.08 -23.62
CA HIS A 65 -14.43 -14.40 -24.11
C HIS A 65 -13.22 -14.60 -23.20
N SER A 66 -12.02 -14.51 -23.77
CA SER A 66 -10.72 -14.55 -23.11
C SER A 66 -10.00 -13.20 -23.22
N LEU A 67 -9.34 -12.74 -22.15
CA LEU A 67 -8.53 -11.53 -22.15
C LEU A 67 -7.15 -11.80 -22.77
N LYS A 68 -6.67 -10.87 -23.59
CA LYS A 68 -5.24 -10.81 -23.91
C LYS A 68 -4.50 -10.26 -22.68
N SER A 69 -3.44 -10.95 -22.26
CA SER A 69 -2.46 -10.38 -21.37
C SER A 69 -1.85 -9.15 -22.05
N SER A 70 -2.19 -7.96 -21.60
CA SER A 70 -1.45 -6.75 -21.96
C SER A 70 -0.31 -6.58 -20.95
N MET A 71 0.86 -6.13 -21.39
CA MET A 71 1.90 -5.70 -20.47
C MET A 71 1.33 -4.57 -19.64
N LEU A 72 1.58 -4.61 -18.32
CA LEU A 72 1.20 -3.52 -17.43
C LEU A 72 2.07 -2.31 -17.73
N GLU A 73 1.45 -1.16 -17.86
CA GLU A 73 2.11 0.13 -18.06
C GLU A 73 1.80 1.03 -16.86
N SER A 74 2.65 2.02 -16.63
CA SER A 74 2.36 3.07 -15.65
C SER A 74 1.05 3.76 -15.99
N ALA A 75 0.20 3.99 -15.00
CA ALA A 75 -1.14 4.54 -15.19
C ALA A 75 -1.54 5.47 -14.05
N ALA A 76 -2.28 6.51 -14.38
CA ALA A 76 -2.86 7.43 -13.42
C ALA A 76 -4.39 7.30 -13.41
N PHE A 77 -4.97 7.29 -12.22
CA PHE A 77 -6.41 7.29 -11.97
C PHE A 77 -6.76 8.51 -11.08
N PRO A 78 -6.70 9.74 -11.62
CA PRO A 78 -6.79 10.98 -10.83
C PRO A 78 -8.09 11.10 -10.03
N ASP A 79 -9.22 10.62 -10.58
CA ASP A 79 -10.52 10.70 -9.91
C ASP A 79 -10.60 9.84 -8.63
N SER A 80 -9.82 8.76 -8.57
CA SER A 80 -9.70 7.90 -7.38
C SER A 80 -8.44 8.16 -6.57
N GLY A 81 -7.48 8.93 -7.11
CA GLY A 81 -6.21 9.25 -6.48
C GLY A 81 -5.17 8.13 -6.51
N TYR A 82 -5.39 7.06 -7.28
CA TYR A 82 -4.42 5.98 -7.41
C TYR A 82 -3.49 6.18 -8.61
N TYR A 83 -2.20 5.90 -8.38
CA TYR A 83 -1.15 6.03 -9.40
C TYR A 83 -0.28 4.78 -9.41
N LEU A 84 -0.15 4.16 -10.57
CA LEU A 84 0.65 2.95 -10.78
C LEU A 84 1.93 3.29 -11.52
N LEU A 85 3.08 3.17 -10.87
CA LEU A 85 4.39 3.17 -11.50
C LEU A 85 4.80 1.73 -11.83
N GLN A 86 5.20 1.50 -13.07
CA GLN A 86 5.54 0.17 -13.59
C GLN A 86 6.86 0.19 -14.34
N ASN A 87 7.71 -0.81 -14.11
CA ASN A 87 8.85 -1.12 -14.96
C ASN A 87 8.83 -2.61 -15.32
N THR A 88 9.00 -2.92 -16.59
CA THR A 88 9.02 -4.31 -17.09
C THR A 88 10.26 -4.61 -17.95
N ASN A 89 11.23 -3.69 -18.02
CA ASN A 89 12.38 -3.83 -18.93
C ASN A 89 13.37 -4.89 -18.46
N SER A 90 13.83 -4.85 -17.20
CA SER A 90 14.81 -5.79 -16.64
C SER A 90 14.28 -6.56 -15.45
N TYR A 91 13.41 -5.96 -14.70
CA TYR A 91 12.65 -6.55 -13.59
C TYR A 91 11.20 -6.08 -13.70
N ASN A 92 10.27 -6.96 -13.35
CA ASN A 92 8.88 -6.58 -13.25
C ASN A 92 8.65 -5.92 -11.87
N VAL A 93 8.66 -4.60 -11.86
CA VAL A 93 8.44 -3.79 -10.65
C VAL A 93 7.13 -3.04 -10.79
N SER A 94 6.29 -3.14 -9.78
CA SER A 94 5.00 -2.45 -9.70
C SER A 94 4.90 -1.74 -8.35
N LEU A 95 4.71 -0.43 -8.40
CA LEU A 95 4.46 0.40 -7.23
C LEU A 95 3.12 1.11 -7.41
N MET A 96 2.20 0.87 -6.49
CA MET A 96 0.93 1.59 -6.45
C MET A 96 0.95 2.58 -5.31
N PHE A 97 0.67 3.83 -5.65
CA PHE A 97 0.68 4.98 -4.74
C PHE A 97 -0.74 5.50 -4.55
N ASP A 98 -1.07 5.86 -3.31
CA ASP A 98 -2.36 6.40 -2.92
C ASP A 98 -2.26 7.88 -2.52
N CYS A 99 -2.95 8.75 -3.23
CA CYS A 99 -3.26 10.10 -2.82
C CYS A 99 -4.75 10.42 -3.08
N GLY A 100 -5.60 9.43 -2.88
CA GLY A 100 -7.04 9.52 -3.03
C GLY A 100 -7.73 10.18 -1.85
N PRO A 101 -9.04 10.45 -1.99
CA PRO A 101 -9.86 10.93 -0.89
C PRO A 101 -10.00 9.86 0.19
N LEU A 102 -10.03 10.28 1.45
CA LEU A 102 -10.24 9.40 2.58
C LEU A 102 -11.60 8.67 2.47
N GLY A 103 -11.58 7.41 2.06
CA GLY A 103 -12.75 6.56 1.99
C GLY A 103 -13.91 7.09 1.15
N TYR A 104 -15.12 6.57 1.41
CA TYR A 104 -16.28 6.84 0.57
C TYR A 104 -17.15 7.99 1.11
N THR A 105 -17.37 9.00 0.28
CA THR A 105 -18.23 10.17 0.52
C THR A 105 -17.92 10.98 1.79
N ASN A 106 -18.87 11.82 2.23
CA ASN A 106 -18.71 12.78 3.32
C ASN A 106 -18.43 12.18 4.71
N ILE A 107 -18.69 10.90 4.91
CA ILE A 107 -18.43 10.19 6.18
C ILE A 107 -17.10 9.44 6.14
N ALA A 108 -16.43 9.43 4.98
CA ALA A 108 -15.20 8.67 4.73
C ALA A 108 -15.29 7.19 5.12
N ALA A 109 -16.47 6.59 4.88
CA ALA A 109 -16.71 5.20 5.23
C ALA A 109 -15.67 4.30 4.55
N HIS A 110 -15.20 3.29 5.27
CA HIS A 110 -14.20 2.32 4.84
C HIS A 110 -12.80 2.88 4.54
N GLY A 111 -12.56 4.18 4.77
CA GLY A 111 -11.24 4.80 4.63
C GLY A 111 -10.29 4.45 5.75
N HIS A 112 -8.99 4.47 5.44
CA HIS A 112 -7.88 4.39 6.37
C HIS A 112 -7.08 5.70 6.36
N ALA A 113 -6.32 5.98 7.41
CA ALA A 113 -5.44 7.17 7.46
C ALA A 113 -4.11 6.86 6.77
N ASP A 114 -4.16 6.62 5.48
CA ASP A 114 -3.12 6.04 4.62
C ASP A 114 -2.69 6.96 3.47
N ALA A 115 -3.06 8.24 3.51
CA ALA A 115 -2.68 9.21 2.49
C ALA A 115 -1.16 9.20 2.22
N LEU A 116 -0.79 9.23 0.94
CA LEU A 116 0.57 9.11 0.41
C LEU A 116 1.25 7.78 0.75
N SER A 117 0.50 6.75 1.10
CA SER A 117 1.03 5.40 1.23
C SER A 117 1.31 4.77 -0.15
N PHE A 118 2.11 3.73 -0.15
CA PHE A 118 2.35 2.94 -1.35
C PHE A 118 2.59 1.48 -1.02
N VAL A 119 2.32 0.62 -1.99
CA VAL A 119 2.68 -0.80 -1.95
C VAL A 119 3.64 -1.12 -3.08
N LEU A 120 4.54 -2.08 -2.85
CA LEU A 120 5.61 -2.43 -3.78
C LEU A 120 5.61 -3.94 -4.04
N ARG A 121 5.66 -4.29 -5.32
CA ARG A 121 5.88 -5.65 -5.80
C ARG A 121 7.10 -5.69 -6.71
N ILE A 122 7.89 -6.76 -6.59
CA ILE A 122 9.05 -7.02 -7.46
C ILE A 122 8.96 -8.47 -7.89
N GLU A 123 9.06 -8.75 -9.19
CA GLU A 123 8.96 -10.10 -9.77
C GLU A 123 7.70 -10.87 -9.31
N GLY A 124 6.57 -10.15 -9.19
CA GLY A 124 5.31 -10.72 -8.74
C GLY A 124 5.20 -11.01 -7.24
N GLU A 125 6.22 -10.72 -6.44
CA GLU A 125 6.22 -10.89 -4.98
C GLU A 125 5.93 -9.57 -4.27
N ASN A 126 5.07 -9.60 -3.26
CA ASN A 126 4.82 -8.44 -2.41
C ASN A 126 6.04 -8.19 -1.53
N ILE A 127 6.51 -6.95 -1.49
CA ILE A 127 7.65 -6.51 -0.68
C ILE A 127 7.19 -5.57 0.41
N LEU A 128 6.60 -4.43 0.02
CA LEU A 128 5.91 -3.51 0.94
C LEU A 128 4.41 -3.63 0.69
N ILE A 129 3.66 -3.79 1.75
CA ILE A 129 2.24 -4.10 1.71
C ILE A 129 1.40 -3.05 2.45
N ASP A 130 0.13 -2.99 2.13
CA ASP A 130 -0.89 -2.55 3.06
C ASP A 130 -1.25 -3.73 3.98
N PRO A 131 -1.25 -3.56 5.30
CA PRO A 131 -1.53 -4.67 6.23
C PRO A 131 -2.98 -5.16 6.22
N GLY A 132 -3.90 -4.48 5.56
CA GLY A 132 -5.30 -4.88 5.41
C GLY A 132 -6.21 -4.43 6.55
N THR A 133 -7.30 -5.15 6.79
CA THR A 133 -8.40 -4.73 7.66
C THR A 133 -8.55 -5.56 8.93
N TYR A 134 -8.43 -6.88 8.82
CA TYR A 134 -8.58 -7.90 9.85
C TYR A 134 -9.99 -8.01 10.44
N ASP A 135 -10.55 -6.95 11.03
CA ASP A 135 -11.80 -6.98 11.77
C ASP A 135 -12.59 -5.68 11.65
N TYR A 136 -13.90 -5.75 11.88
CA TYR A 136 -14.79 -4.59 11.88
C TYR A 136 -15.38 -4.28 13.26
N PHE A 137 -15.79 -5.31 14.02
CA PHE A 137 -16.60 -5.13 15.22
C PHE A 137 -16.13 -5.92 16.44
N THR A 138 -15.46 -7.06 16.22
CA THR A 138 -15.17 -8.02 17.28
C THR A 138 -14.02 -7.54 18.17
N TYR A 139 -13.02 -6.90 17.56
CA TYR A 139 -11.82 -6.43 18.23
C TYR A 139 -11.58 -4.96 17.89
N PRO A 140 -12.25 -4.00 18.57
CA PRO A 140 -12.20 -2.58 18.24
C PRO A 140 -10.79 -1.97 18.22
N GLU A 141 -9.88 -2.45 19.07
CA GLU A 141 -8.50 -2.02 19.13
C GLU A 141 -7.71 -2.44 17.86
N TRP A 142 -7.97 -3.64 17.34
CA TRP A 142 -7.39 -4.09 16.08
C TRP A 142 -7.96 -3.32 14.90
N ARG A 143 -9.27 -3.05 14.93
CA ARG A 143 -9.91 -2.20 13.92
C ARG A 143 -9.29 -0.80 13.91
N SER A 144 -9.08 -0.20 15.07
CA SER A 144 -8.45 1.11 15.19
C SER A 144 -7.01 1.09 14.69
N TYR A 145 -6.23 0.04 14.99
CA TYR A 145 -4.87 -0.11 14.50
C TYR A 145 -4.82 -0.20 12.98
N PHE A 146 -5.55 -1.15 12.37
CA PHE A 146 -5.45 -1.40 10.94
C PHE A 146 -5.89 -0.20 10.06
N LYS A 147 -6.70 0.70 10.58
CA LYS A 147 -7.06 1.94 9.87
C LYS A 147 -6.25 3.18 10.27
N SER A 148 -5.31 3.06 11.20
CA SER A 148 -4.46 4.15 11.66
C SER A 148 -3.28 4.41 10.74
N THR A 149 -2.71 5.61 10.78
CA THR A 149 -1.53 5.97 9.98
C THR A 149 -0.33 5.06 10.22
N GLN A 150 -0.12 4.62 11.46
CA GLN A 150 0.99 3.73 11.79
C GLN A 150 0.89 2.33 11.16
N ALA A 151 -0.26 1.95 10.61
CA ALA A 151 -0.44 0.68 9.91
C ALA A 151 -0.13 0.76 8.41
N HIS A 152 0.28 1.91 7.87
CA HIS A 152 0.48 2.10 6.44
C HIS A 152 1.89 2.62 6.12
N ASN A 153 2.34 2.44 4.87
CA ASN A 153 3.66 2.87 4.41
C ASN A 153 3.69 4.39 4.18
N THR A 154 3.49 5.17 5.24
CA THR A 154 3.40 6.63 5.19
C THR A 154 4.02 7.29 6.42
N VAL A 155 3.83 8.59 6.57
CA VAL A 155 4.41 9.40 7.66
C VAL A 155 3.37 9.69 8.73
N GLU A 156 3.75 9.45 9.98
CA GLU A 156 3.04 9.84 11.20
C GLU A 156 3.79 11.00 11.88
N ILE A 157 3.04 12.01 12.34
CA ILE A 157 3.59 13.17 13.08
C ILE A 157 3.05 13.18 14.52
N ASP A 158 3.94 13.29 15.51
CA ASP A 158 3.62 13.39 16.93
C ASP A 158 2.70 12.29 17.47
N GLU A 159 2.79 11.08 16.91
CA GLU A 159 1.94 9.92 17.27
C GLU A 159 0.45 10.17 16.99
N LEU A 160 0.15 11.00 15.98
CA LEU A 160 -1.20 11.33 15.57
C LEU A 160 -1.49 10.82 14.16
N ASP A 161 -2.68 10.30 13.95
CA ASP A 161 -3.15 9.94 12.63
C ASP A 161 -3.32 11.16 11.72
N GLN A 162 -3.17 10.99 10.42
CA GLN A 162 -3.42 12.02 9.39
C GLN A 162 -4.85 12.53 9.44
N SER A 163 -5.79 11.67 9.74
CA SER A 163 -7.22 11.96 9.91
C SER A 163 -7.68 11.60 11.32
N VAL A 164 -8.72 12.25 11.83
CA VAL A 164 -9.19 12.04 13.21
C VAL A 164 -10.30 11.00 13.24
N MET A 165 -10.06 9.85 13.88
CA MET A 165 -11.06 8.80 14.05
C MET A 165 -12.22 9.25 14.95
N LYS A 166 -13.46 8.95 14.54
CA LYS A 166 -14.69 9.19 15.34
C LYS A 166 -15.40 7.90 15.71
N GLY A 167 -14.82 6.77 15.43
CA GLY A 167 -15.38 5.44 15.71
C GLY A 167 -14.89 4.41 14.70
N LEU A 168 -15.53 3.25 14.69
CA LEU A 168 -15.06 2.14 13.86
C LEU A 168 -15.12 2.41 12.35
N PHE A 169 -16.08 3.24 11.90
CA PHE A 169 -16.33 3.52 10.48
C PHE A 169 -16.36 5.00 10.14
N LEU A 170 -16.29 5.87 11.12
CA LEU A 170 -16.46 7.31 10.91
C LEU A 170 -15.16 8.05 11.18
N TRP A 171 -14.99 9.13 10.46
CA TRP A 171 -13.91 10.09 10.63
C TRP A 171 -14.50 11.47 10.97
N ASP A 172 -13.83 12.23 11.82
CA ASP A 172 -14.26 13.58 12.24
C ASP A 172 -13.57 14.66 11.40
N GLN A 173 -12.22 14.60 11.32
CA GLN A 173 -11.42 15.46 10.46
C GLN A 173 -10.72 14.59 9.42
N HIS A 174 -10.89 14.94 8.17
CA HIS A 174 -10.35 14.23 7.03
C HIS A 174 -9.07 14.91 6.55
N ALA A 175 -8.03 14.16 6.29
CA ALA A 175 -6.93 14.63 5.48
C ALA A 175 -7.39 14.69 4.02
N GLU A 176 -7.10 15.79 3.34
CA GLU A 176 -7.25 15.90 1.90
C GLU A 176 -5.88 15.76 1.25
N SER A 177 -5.77 14.87 0.28
CA SER A 177 -4.55 14.62 -0.49
C SER A 177 -4.70 15.08 -1.92
N SER A 178 -3.57 15.43 -2.55
CA SER A 178 -3.56 15.95 -3.91
C SER A 178 -2.26 15.58 -4.62
N CYS A 179 -2.36 15.13 -5.88
CA CYS A 179 -1.21 14.93 -6.74
C CYS A 179 -0.74 16.27 -7.30
N ASP A 180 0.53 16.62 -7.04
CA ASP A 180 1.16 17.85 -7.53
C ASP A 180 1.78 17.66 -8.92
N SER A 181 2.41 16.47 -9.16
CA SER A 181 2.99 16.12 -10.44
C SER A 181 3.01 14.62 -10.68
N TRP A 182 2.86 14.22 -11.93
CA TRP A 182 2.94 12.86 -12.42
C TRP A 182 3.74 12.83 -13.72
N GLU A 183 4.83 12.10 -13.74
CA GLU A 183 5.72 11.97 -14.89
C GLU A 183 6.08 10.50 -15.08
N VAL A 184 5.99 9.98 -16.31
CA VAL A 184 6.32 8.60 -16.63
C VAL A 184 7.16 8.51 -17.89
N ASP A 185 8.03 7.52 -17.93
CA ASP A 185 8.82 7.16 -19.09
C ASP A 185 8.89 5.63 -19.26
N SER A 186 9.72 5.16 -20.20
CA SER A 186 9.90 3.72 -20.47
C SER A 186 10.58 2.95 -19.33
N ASN A 187 11.20 3.63 -18.35
CA ASN A 187 11.95 3.00 -17.26
C ASN A 187 11.24 3.10 -15.92
N GLY A 188 10.09 3.78 -15.85
CA GLY A 188 9.33 3.99 -14.63
C GLY A 188 8.62 5.32 -14.59
N GLY A 189 8.95 6.17 -13.62
CA GLY A 189 8.33 7.48 -13.48
C GLY A 189 8.40 8.03 -12.07
N LYS A 190 7.73 9.15 -11.88
CA LYS A 190 7.77 9.93 -10.65
C LYS A 190 6.39 10.50 -10.33
N ILE A 191 6.01 10.41 -9.07
CA ILE A 191 4.85 11.09 -8.52
C ILE A 191 5.26 11.98 -7.35
N THR A 192 4.70 13.18 -7.29
CA THR A 192 4.76 14.07 -6.12
C THR A 192 3.34 14.40 -5.69
N ALA A 193 3.06 14.24 -4.41
CA ALA A 193 1.76 14.53 -3.83
C ALA A 193 1.92 15.06 -2.40
N HIS A 194 0.91 15.76 -1.91
CA HIS A 194 0.85 16.23 -0.53
C HIS A 194 -0.50 15.92 0.11
N HIS A 195 -0.55 16.00 1.44
CA HIS A 195 -1.81 16.01 2.19
C HIS A 195 -1.77 17.06 3.30
N ASP A 196 -2.94 17.57 3.68
CA ASP A 196 -3.13 18.64 4.65
C ASP A 196 -3.46 18.16 6.06
N GLY A 197 -3.51 16.86 6.30
CA GLY A 197 -4.01 16.25 7.52
C GLY A 197 -3.39 16.77 8.81
N TYR A 198 -2.12 17.21 8.79
CA TYR A 198 -1.43 17.76 9.94
C TYR A 198 -1.43 19.28 9.99
N LEU A 199 -2.08 19.99 9.06
CA LEU A 199 -2.27 21.44 9.15
C LEU A 199 -3.18 21.84 10.32
N ARG A 200 -3.94 20.89 10.89
CA ARG A 200 -4.77 21.07 12.09
C ARG A 200 -3.98 21.20 13.38
N LEU A 201 -2.67 20.88 13.38
CA LEU A 201 -1.83 20.95 14.58
C LEU A 201 -1.58 22.41 14.99
N SER A 202 -1.23 22.62 16.26
CA SER A 202 -0.92 23.95 16.81
C SER A 202 0.28 24.63 16.13
N ASP A 203 1.23 23.85 15.67
CA ASP A 203 2.20 24.18 14.63
C ASP A 203 1.83 23.38 13.40
N PRO A 204 1.25 24.00 12.36
CA PRO A 204 0.82 23.30 11.17
C PRO A 204 1.97 22.61 10.46
N VAL A 205 1.80 21.34 10.11
CA VAL A 205 2.79 20.56 9.37
C VAL A 205 2.19 20.16 8.01
N LEU A 206 2.93 20.47 6.94
CA LEU A 206 2.62 19.96 5.59
C LEU A 206 3.56 18.81 5.25
N HIS A 207 2.99 17.67 4.87
CA HIS A 207 3.74 16.53 4.36
C HIS A 207 3.59 16.45 2.85
N THR A 208 4.72 16.45 2.15
CA THR A 208 4.81 16.22 0.71
C THR A 208 5.70 15.01 0.47
N ARG A 209 5.23 14.04 -0.28
CA ARG A 209 6.02 12.85 -0.66
C ARG A 209 6.23 12.82 -2.16
N THR A 210 7.48 12.52 -2.54
CA THR A 210 7.84 12.17 -3.90
C THR A 210 8.29 10.72 -3.94
N VAL A 211 7.74 9.93 -4.87
CA VAL A 211 8.19 8.57 -5.16
C VAL A 211 8.65 8.52 -6.61
N GLU A 212 9.88 8.07 -6.81
CA GLU A 212 10.50 7.92 -8.13
C GLU A 212 10.95 6.46 -8.33
N LEU A 213 10.42 5.82 -9.37
CA LEU A 213 10.85 4.51 -9.84
C LEU A 213 11.82 4.71 -11.01
N ASP A 214 13.08 4.36 -10.81
CA ASP A 214 14.13 4.32 -11.83
C ASP A 214 14.52 2.87 -12.11
N GLY A 215 13.84 2.26 -13.05
CA GLY A 215 14.08 0.87 -13.45
C GLY A 215 15.41 0.67 -14.17
N ALA A 216 15.99 1.70 -14.77
CA ALA A 216 17.30 1.60 -15.40
C ALA A 216 18.42 1.39 -14.37
N ASN A 217 18.29 2.00 -13.19
CA ASN A 217 19.23 1.88 -12.08
C ASN A 217 18.76 0.89 -10.99
N SER A 218 17.64 0.19 -11.20
CA SER A 218 17.04 -0.73 -10.22
C SER A 218 16.84 -0.08 -8.86
N THR A 219 16.23 1.11 -8.83
CA THR A 219 16.10 1.94 -7.62
C THR A 219 14.72 2.57 -7.53
N ILE A 220 14.18 2.61 -6.31
CA ILE A 220 13.09 3.49 -5.93
C ILE A 220 13.62 4.48 -4.91
N SER A 221 13.33 5.76 -5.11
CA SER A 221 13.59 6.83 -4.15
C SER A 221 12.27 7.34 -3.58
N VAL A 222 12.13 7.31 -2.26
CA VAL A 222 11.01 7.92 -1.53
C VAL A 222 11.55 9.13 -0.80
N ILE A 223 11.04 10.32 -1.12
CA ILE A 223 11.48 11.59 -0.54
C ILE A 223 10.32 12.19 0.22
N ASP A 224 10.46 12.29 1.54
CA ASP A 224 9.49 12.91 2.43
C ASP A 224 9.96 14.30 2.82
N ASN A 225 9.19 15.32 2.44
CA ASN A 225 9.41 16.71 2.84
C ASN A 225 8.37 17.08 3.92
N ILE A 226 8.88 17.53 5.06
CA ILE A 226 8.07 17.93 6.21
C ILE A 226 8.31 19.42 6.43
N ASP A 227 7.29 20.24 6.20
CA ASP A 227 7.34 21.68 6.43
C ASP A 227 6.68 22.01 7.78
N CYS A 228 7.48 22.49 8.73
CA CYS A 228 7.06 22.85 10.10
C CYS A 228 7.92 24.01 10.63
N LYS A 229 7.51 24.59 11.79
CA LYS A 229 8.23 25.71 12.42
C LYS A 229 8.72 25.41 13.83
N LYS A 230 8.23 24.33 14.45
CA LYS A 230 8.58 23.89 15.79
C LYS A 230 9.05 22.45 15.79
N GLU A 231 9.35 21.96 16.99
CA GLU A 231 9.77 20.57 17.18
C GLU A 231 8.59 19.61 16.93
N HIS A 232 8.84 18.59 16.09
CA HIS A 232 7.94 17.48 15.83
C HIS A 232 8.70 16.17 15.80
N ARG A 233 8.03 15.11 16.23
CA ARG A 233 8.47 13.73 16.04
C ARG A 233 7.88 13.19 14.75
N VAL A 234 8.74 12.75 13.85
CA VAL A 234 8.38 12.20 12.56
C VAL A 234 8.67 10.69 12.55
N LYS A 235 7.70 9.89 12.24
CA LYS A 235 7.84 8.43 12.06
C LYS A 235 7.45 8.04 10.64
N MET A 236 8.37 7.47 9.88
CA MET A 236 8.08 6.81 8.62
C MET A 236 7.87 5.33 8.90
N HIS A 237 6.73 4.79 8.49
CA HIS A 237 6.35 3.39 8.70
C HIS A 237 6.53 2.60 7.41
N TYR A 238 7.01 1.35 7.53
CA TYR A 238 7.13 0.40 6.43
C TYR A 238 6.70 -0.98 6.89
N HIS A 239 5.80 -1.60 6.14
CA HIS A 239 5.20 -2.89 6.44
C HIS A 239 5.58 -3.88 5.35
N TYR A 240 6.22 -4.97 5.75
CA TYR A 240 6.71 -5.98 4.82
C TYR A 240 5.73 -7.15 4.73
N ASP A 241 5.70 -7.80 3.58
CA ASP A 241 4.92 -9.04 3.42
C ASP A 241 5.44 -10.13 4.37
N HIS A 242 4.54 -10.94 4.90
CA HIS A 242 4.88 -12.01 5.85
C HIS A 242 5.83 -13.08 5.26
N GLN A 243 5.99 -13.11 3.95
CA GLN A 243 6.95 -14.01 3.28
C GLN A 243 8.35 -13.38 3.15
N CYS A 244 8.52 -12.12 3.53
CA CYS A 244 9.81 -11.44 3.52
C CYS A 244 10.57 -11.68 4.84
N GLN A 245 11.88 -11.89 4.72
CA GLN A 245 12.82 -11.83 5.84
C GLN A 245 13.50 -10.47 5.82
N VAL A 246 13.44 -9.73 6.92
CA VAL A 246 13.96 -8.37 7.03
C VAL A 246 15.03 -8.34 8.11
N ASN A 247 16.23 -7.92 7.77
CA ASN A 247 17.35 -7.86 8.68
C ASN A 247 18.01 -6.48 8.62
N LEU A 248 18.36 -5.93 9.79
CA LEU A 248 19.18 -4.74 9.89
C LEU A 248 20.65 -5.15 9.65
N VAL A 249 21.28 -4.58 8.62
CA VAL A 249 22.68 -4.86 8.26
C VAL A 249 23.61 -3.92 9.01
N ASP A 250 23.24 -2.66 9.11
CA ASP A 250 23.91 -1.63 9.90
C ASP A 250 22.87 -0.63 10.45
N SER A 251 23.32 0.53 10.98
CA SER A 251 22.43 1.51 11.61
C SER A 251 21.36 2.10 10.69
N HIS A 252 21.53 2.02 9.35
CA HIS A 252 20.65 2.69 8.38
C HIS A 252 20.30 1.82 7.17
N THR A 253 20.78 0.59 7.13
CA THR A 253 20.62 -0.31 5.97
C THR A 253 19.90 -1.60 6.37
N LEU A 254 18.83 -1.93 5.67
CA LEU A 254 18.15 -3.22 5.78
C LEU A 254 18.41 -4.07 4.54
N GLU A 255 18.55 -5.36 4.77
CA GLU A 255 18.43 -6.38 3.74
C GLU A 255 17.04 -7.04 3.86
N ILE A 256 16.31 -7.05 2.74
CA ILE A 256 14.99 -7.69 2.64
C ILE A 256 15.14 -8.82 1.63
N ARG A 257 14.76 -10.02 2.03
CA ARG A 257 14.78 -11.21 1.18
C ARG A 257 13.39 -11.78 1.06
N SER A 258 12.90 -11.89 -0.16
CA SER A 258 11.74 -12.68 -0.51
C SER A 258 12.20 -14.00 -1.17
N LYS A 259 11.28 -14.79 -1.68
CA LYS A 259 11.62 -16.08 -2.31
C LYS A 259 12.53 -15.92 -3.54
N ARG A 260 12.39 -14.83 -4.29
CA ARG A 260 13.11 -14.57 -5.55
C ARG A 260 14.02 -13.35 -5.51
N ASN A 261 13.77 -12.42 -4.59
CA ASN A 261 14.40 -11.11 -4.59
C ASN A 261 15.31 -10.89 -3.39
N ALA A 262 16.41 -10.18 -3.63
CA ALA A 262 17.26 -9.60 -2.60
C ALA A 262 17.25 -8.08 -2.78
N ILE A 263 16.80 -7.39 -1.75
CA ILE A 263 16.54 -5.95 -1.79
C ILE A 263 17.31 -5.29 -0.67
N THR A 264 17.91 -4.15 -0.95
CA THR A 264 18.56 -3.29 0.04
C THR A 264 17.71 -2.04 0.22
N MET A 265 17.39 -1.69 1.47
CA MET A 265 16.70 -0.46 1.81
C MET A 265 17.62 0.41 2.66
N ILE A 266 17.89 1.62 2.19
CA ILE A 266 18.78 2.60 2.83
C ILE A 266 17.90 3.74 3.34
N LEU A 267 18.01 4.00 4.63
CA LEU A 267 17.19 4.95 5.38
C LEU A 267 18.01 6.20 5.76
N PRO A 268 17.38 7.32 6.13
CA PRO A 268 18.09 8.53 6.56
C PRO A 268 19.06 8.24 7.71
N ASP A 269 20.27 8.81 7.62
CA ASP A 269 21.37 8.55 8.57
C ASP A 269 21.06 8.97 10.01
N GLU A 270 20.23 9.99 10.20
CA GLU A 270 19.87 10.52 11.53
C GLU A 270 18.72 9.75 12.19
N ALA A 271 18.12 8.82 11.48
CA ALA A 271 16.93 8.12 11.95
C ALA A 271 17.26 7.02 12.96
N LYS A 272 16.44 6.93 13.98
CA LYS A 272 16.41 5.77 14.86
C LYS A 272 15.51 4.70 14.24
N LEU A 273 16.07 3.54 13.94
CA LEU A 273 15.36 2.41 13.36
C LEU A 273 14.86 1.45 14.44
N THR A 274 13.60 1.03 14.30
CA THR A 274 13.00 0.00 15.17
C THR A 274 12.28 -1.01 14.30
N LEU A 275 12.79 -2.25 14.27
CA LEU A 275 12.10 -3.40 13.67
C LEU A 275 11.20 -4.05 14.72
N THR A 276 9.96 -4.30 14.35
CA THR A 276 8.96 -4.99 15.20
C THR A 276 8.42 -6.18 14.46
N GLU A 277 8.61 -7.36 15.02
CA GLU A 277 7.95 -8.59 14.59
C GLU A 277 6.63 -8.77 15.35
N GLY A 278 5.59 -9.16 14.65
CA GLY A 278 4.24 -9.34 15.21
C GLY A 278 4.19 -10.38 16.32
N SER A 279 3.52 -10.03 17.40
CA SER A 279 3.32 -10.90 18.55
C SER A 279 1.98 -10.57 19.23
N ASP A 280 1.51 -11.42 20.13
CA ASP A 280 0.28 -11.17 20.91
C ASP A 280 0.34 -9.90 21.79
N LYS A 281 1.51 -9.28 21.89
CA LYS A 281 1.74 -8.09 22.74
C LYS A 281 1.84 -6.78 21.94
N THR A 282 1.85 -6.84 20.62
CA THR A 282 2.03 -5.68 19.75
C THR A 282 0.96 -5.66 18.66
N PHE A 283 0.52 -4.47 18.26
CA PHE A 283 -0.30 -4.31 17.04
C PHE A 283 0.58 -4.32 15.79
N LEU A 284 1.71 -3.61 15.83
CA LEU A 284 2.70 -3.57 14.75
C LEU A 284 3.24 -4.97 14.42
N GLY A 285 3.60 -5.17 13.16
CA GLY A 285 4.15 -6.43 12.66
C GLY A 285 3.09 -7.48 12.38
N HIS A 286 1.90 -7.07 11.97
CA HIS A 286 0.85 -7.99 11.54
C HIS A 286 0.33 -7.63 10.15
N GLN A 287 -0.02 -8.65 9.39
CA GLN A 287 -0.71 -8.57 8.10
C GLN A 287 -2.03 -9.33 8.20
N SER A 288 -3.11 -8.71 7.82
CA SER A 288 -4.40 -9.37 7.62
C SER A 288 -4.40 -10.09 6.28
N ILE A 289 -4.61 -11.39 6.30
CA ILE A 289 -4.73 -12.23 5.11
C ILE A 289 -6.18 -12.64 4.83
N GLY A 290 -7.12 -11.99 5.51
CA GLY A 290 -8.56 -12.20 5.39
C GLY A 290 -9.28 -11.83 6.67
N TYR A 291 -10.60 -11.78 6.60
CA TYR A 291 -11.42 -11.43 7.75
C TYR A 291 -11.17 -12.37 8.94
N HIS A 292 -10.83 -11.84 10.10
CA HIS A 292 -10.39 -12.55 11.31
C HIS A 292 -9.15 -13.43 11.16
N HIS A 293 -8.40 -13.25 10.06
CA HIS A 293 -7.14 -13.96 9.85
C HIS A 293 -5.99 -12.97 9.71
N LYS A 294 -5.06 -13.01 10.65
CA LYS A 294 -3.82 -12.24 10.58
C LYS A 294 -2.61 -13.14 10.82
N VAL A 295 -1.51 -12.77 10.25
CA VAL A 295 -0.21 -13.43 10.40
C VAL A 295 0.82 -12.45 10.92
N ALA A 296 1.82 -12.94 11.64
CA ALA A 296 2.95 -12.13 12.04
C ALA A 296 3.80 -11.78 10.81
N THR A 297 4.27 -10.56 10.77
CA THR A 297 5.23 -10.05 9.80
C THR A 297 6.18 -9.08 10.48
N THR A 298 7.02 -8.40 9.70
CA THR A 298 7.92 -7.36 10.20
C THR A 298 7.39 -5.98 9.79
N SER A 299 7.44 -5.04 10.73
CA SER A 299 7.25 -3.60 10.46
C SER A 299 8.49 -2.84 10.89
N LEU A 300 8.83 -1.80 10.14
CA LEU A 300 9.90 -0.86 10.44
C LEU A 300 9.31 0.49 10.82
N ILE A 301 9.81 1.07 11.89
CA ILE A 301 9.65 2.49 12.23
C ILE A 301 10.99 3.17 12.05
N CYS A 302 11.02 4.23 11.26
CA CYS A 302 12.14 5.12 11.05
C CYS A 302 11.78 6.46 11.71
N GLU A 303 12.33 6.75 12.90
CA GLU A 303 11.96 7.86 13.76
C GLU A 303 13.02 8.96 13.76
N LEU A 304 12.56 10.21 13.59
CA LEU A 304 13.39 11.42 13.67
C LEU A 304 12.69 12.49 14.51
N VAL A 305 13.48 13.43 15.04
CA VAL A 305 12.98 14.66 15.66
C VAL A 305 13.48 15.83 14.83
N ILE A 306 12.58 16.69 14.39
CA ILE A 306 12.87 17.89 13.60
C ILE A 306 12.36 19.14 14.32
N ASN A 307 12.94 20.29 14.05
CA ASN A 307 12.51 21.58 14.60
C ASN A 307 12.45 22.71 13.56
N GLN A 308 12.56 22.32 12.30
CA GLN A 308 12.52 23.18 11.12
C GLN A 308 12.16 22.32 9.91
N PRO A 309 11.83 22.89 8.74
CA PRO A 309 11.60 22.12 7.53
C PRO A 309 12.73 21.15 7.24
N ALA A 310 12.38 19.90 6.93
CA ALA A 310 13.34 18.82 6.69
C ALA A 310 12.92 17.95 5.51
N SER A 311 13.91 17.32 4.87
CA SER A 311 13.73 16.40 3.76
C SER A 311 14.48 15.11 4.02
N PHE A 312 13.80 13.98 3.88
CA PHE A 312 14.36 12.65 4.13
C PHE A 312 14.26 11.80 2.88
N THR A 313 15.28 11.02 2.60
CA THR A 313 15.28 10.12 1.45
C THR A 313 15.48 8.68 1.91
N THR A 314 14.52 7.83 1.56
CA THR A 314 14.65 6.38 1.64
C THR A 314 14.93 5.84 0.24
N LYS A 315 15.95 4.97 0.09
CA LYS A 315 16.26 4.30 -1.18
C LYS A 315 16.01 2.81 -1.08
N ILE A 316 15.34 2.24 -2.07
CA ILE A 316 15.08 0.81 -2.19
C ILE A 316 15.77 0.35 -3.48
N GLN A 317 16.67 -0.64 -3.36
CA GLN A 317 17.44 -1.16 -4.48
C GLN A 317 17.29 -2.67 -4.56
N TRP A 318 17.15 -3.22 -5.76
CA TRP A 318 17.05 -4.66 -6.01
C TRP A 318 18.14 -5.14 -6.98
N ARG A 319 18.43 -6.45 -6.88
CA ARG A 319 19.46 -7.11 -7.71
C ARG A 319 18.96 -8.45 -8.20
#